data_17f6c44c9bebc9e6640a33522efa2c55
#
_entry.id   17f6c44c9bebc9e6640a33522efa2c55
#
_cell.length_a   1.000
_cell.length_b   1.000
_cell.length_c   1.000
_cell.angle_alpha   90.00
_cell.angle_beta   90.00
_cell.angle_gamma   90.00
#
_symmetry.space_group_name_H-M   'P 1'
#
loop_
_entity.id
_entity.type
_entity.pdbx_description
1 polymer ?
#
loop_
_entity_poly.entity_id
_entity_poly.type
_entity_poly.pdbx_seq_one_letter_code
_entity_poly.pdbx_strand_id
1 'polypeptide(L)'
;MSQKILEQIKEINPQSDQLPTSTQERNEIEETNPQSNQSRKKLSLQTIIIMGISIGIIIIAIIVIIVVVVTKKDDKKKDNNSSDNYYISDEICDSNNICYRLVNPIIEHYIFSLSEKVDRTHVRYKNRYGIEIAGDLYTPKNLDTSKIYRAIVVGPPFGGVKEQGPGVYCNQLAQRNFICLGFDPSFNGESGGEFRHVASSDIFAEDFSAGVDYLGSLKYVDRNNIGGIGICASGGFILGAASIDKRIKAVVTSAMYDIPSFGNDADDSTWQSTITNLAEQRLKDVDNGYPSYTPSYWADKEYNIGQIPPPPKENTDPNYNEWNTFYATKRGHHPRSTGGSTESSQFSLANFPVTYHIDKISPRPILFITGDVAHSKQFSINTYNKAKDPKELYEVKGNCMHIDLYDDISKIPFDKIYSFFDENLK
;
A
#
# COMPACT_ATOMS: atom_id res chain seq x y z
N MET A 1 -13.78 3.26 36.89
CA MET A 1 -12.56 3.77 36.26
C MET A 1 -12.74 5.18 35.67
N SER A 2 -13.95 5.61 35.36
CA SER A 2 -14.27 6.93 34.75
C SER A 2 -14.30 8.13 35.70
N GLN A 3 -14.64 7.97 36.95
CA GLN A 3 -14.68 9.10 37.90
C GLN A 3 -13.31 9.61 38.36
N LYS A 4 -12.32 8.72 38.52
CA LYS A 4 -10.93 9.11 38.87
C LYS A 4 -10.20 9.87 37.76
N ILE A 5 -10.55 9.62 36.50
CA ILE A 5 -9.94 10.32 35.35
C ILE A 5 -10.54 11.73 35.21
N LEU A 6 -11.83 11.89 35.54
CA LEU A 6 -12.49 13.20 35.53
C LEU A 6 -11.99 14.11 36.66
N GLU A 7 -11.66 13.57 37.83
CA GLU A 7 -11.05 14.36 38.93
C GLU A 7 -9.62 14.81 38.60
N GLN A 8 -8.83 13.97 37.95
CA GLN A 8 -7.47 14.37 37.54
C GLN A 8 -7.45 15.44 36.42
N ILE A 9 -8.48 15.48 35.56
CA ILE A 9 -8.60 16.54 34.54
C ILE A 9 -8.97 17.88 35.16
N LYS A 10 -9.75 17.90 36.25
CA LYS A 10 -10.12 19.14 36.95
C LYS A 10 -8.95 19.76 37.73
N GLU A 11 -7.98 18.97 38.17
CA GLU A 11 -6.78 19.50 38.84
C GLU A 11 -5.79 20.16 37.91
N ILE A 12 -5.86 19.86 36.59
CA ILE A 12 -4.93 20.36 35.59
C ILE A 12 -5.39 21.68 34.93
N ASN A 13 -6.68 22.03 35.04
CA ASN A 13 -7.19 23.26 34.41
C ASN A 13 -8.34 23.91 35.25
N PRO A 14 -8.03 24.80 36.19
CA PRO A 14 -9.00 25.44 37.08
C PRO A 14 -9.92 26.47 36.40
N GLN A 15 -9.84 26.72 35.10
CA GLN A 15 -10.58 27.78 34.39
C GLN A 15 -11.71 27.25 33.48
N SER A 16 -12.12 26.00 33.59
CA SER A 16 -13.17 25.43 32.72
C SER A 16 -14.64 25.72 33.08
N ASP A 17 -14.89 26.53 34.08
CA ASP A 17 -16.29 26.84 34.56
C ASP A 17 -16.89 28.12 33.96
N GLN A 18 -16.35 28.68 32.86
CA GLN A 18 -16.95 29.82 32.16
C GLN A 18 -17.15 29.51 30.67
N LEU A 19 -18.14 28.69 30.36
CA LEU A 19 -18.79 28.65 29.07
C LEU A 19 -20.23 29.18 29.23
N PRO A 20 -20.62 30.23 28.49
CA PRO A 20 -21.98 30.77 28.57
C PRO A 20 -22.99 29.82 27.94
N THR A 21 -24.01 29.48 28.67
CA THR A 21 -25.23 28.84 28.19
C THR A 21 -25.95 29.75 27.21
N SER A 22 -25.82 29.50 25.94
CA SER A 22 -26.58 30.18 24.88
C SER A 22 -28.01 29.59 24.80
N THR A 23 -28.90 30.11 25.63
CA THR A 23 -30.34 29.92 25.47
C THR A 23 -31.01 31.26 25.62
N GLN A 24 -30.80 32.17 24.71
CA GLN A 24 -31.60 33.37 24.49
C GLN A 24 -30.99 34.15 23.32
N GLU A 25 -31.48 33.88 22.14
CA GLU A 25 -31.52 34.78 20.96
C GLU A 25 -32.05 33.99 19.77
N ARG A 26 -33.32 33.71 19.85
CA ARG A 26 -34.11 33.26 18.72
C ARG A 26 -35.47 33.97 18.80
N ASN A 27 -35.44 35.25 18.49
CA ASN A 27 -36.64 36.02 18.06
C ASN A 27 -36.15 37.40 17.64
N GLU A 28 -36.50 37.78 16.44
CA GLU A 28 -36.28 39.05 15.74
C GLU A 28 -35.30 39.00 14.58
N ILE A 29 -35.74 38.46 13.45
CA ILE A 29 -35.59 39.00 12.09
C ILE A 29 -36.74 38.37 11.28
N GLU A 30 -37.90 38.97 11.36
CA GLU A 30 -38.90 38.93 10.31
C GLU A 30 -38.96 40.31 9.63
N GLU A 31 -39.20 40.25 8.30
CA GLU A 31 -39.54 41.37 7.42
C GLU A 31 -38.38 42.23 6.90
N THR A 32 -37.86 41.84 5.67
CA THR A 32 -38.02 42.68 4.46
C THR A 32 -37.75 41.84 3.22
N ASN A 33 -38.81 41.53 2.49
CA ASN A 33 -38.86 41.24 1.06
C ASN A 33 -39.14 42.57 0.36
N PRO A 34 -38.79 42.89 -0.91
CA PRO A 34 -39.14 42.04 -2.05
C PRO A 34 -38.19 42.09 -3.30
N GLN A 35 -38.38 41.10 -4.14
CA GLN A 35 -38.21 41.16 -5.61
C GLN A 35 -36.82 41.01 -6.20
N SER A 36 -36.50 39.79 -6.65
CA SER A 36 -35.94 39.61 -7.97
C SER A 36 -36.54 38.37 -8.64
N ASN A 37 -37.45 38.66 -9.54
CA ASN A 37 -37.98 37.75 -10.55
C ASN A 37 -36.84 37.28 -11.49
N GLN A 38 -36.32 36.07 -11.29
CA GLN A 38 -35.60 35.36 -12.34
C GLN A 38 -36.54 34.36 -13.01
N SER A 39 -36.99 34.74 -14.19
CA SER A 39 -37.76 33.93 -15.12
C SER A 39 -36.98 32.65 -15.46
N ARG A 40 -37.40 31.51 -14.97
CA ARG A 40 -37.02 30.20 -15.51
C ARG A 40 -37.57 30.11 -16.93
N LYS A 41 -36.72 30.38 -17.95
CA LYS A 41 -37.04 30.06 -19.33
C LYS A 41 -37.29 28.57 -19.45
N LYS A 42 -38.54 28.15 -19.60
CA LYS A 42 -38.89 26.79 -20.02
C LYS A 42 -38.29 26.59 -21.41
N LEU A 43 -37.33 25.66 -21.54
CA LEU A 43 -36.88 25.20 -22.87
C LEU A 43 -38.11 24.72 -23.66
N SER A 44 -38.22 25.14 -24.92
CA SER A 44 -39.30 24.68 -25.78
C SER A 44 -39.15 23.17 -26.04
N LEU A 45 -40.27 22.48 -26.24
CA LEU A 45 -40.28 21.08 -26.58
C LEU A 45 -39.40 20.76 -27.81
N GLN A 46 -39.33 21.68 -28.77
CA GLN A 46 -38.45 21.59 -29.93
C GLN A 46 -36.95 21.59 -29.55
N THR A 47 -36.55 22.41 -28.58
CA THR A 47 -35.14 22.46 -28.12
C THR A 47 -34.76 21.15 -27.41
N ILE A 48 -35.67 20.57 -26.64
CA ILE A 48 -35.44 19.29 -25.95
C ILE A 48 -35.32 18.13 -26.94
N ILE A 49 -36.17 18.13 -27.98
CA ILE A 49 -36.12 17.13 -29.06
C ILE A 49 -34.81 17.22 -29.85
N ILE A 50 -34.37 18.44 -30.21
CA ILE A 50 -33.10 18.65 -30.94
C ILE A 50 -31.90 18.19 -30.10
N MET A 51 -31.87 18.50 -28.78
CA MET A 51 -30.81 18.01 -27.90
C MET A 51 -30.83 16.50 -27.77
N GLY A 52 -31.99 15.84 -27.67
CA GLY A 52 -32.13 14.41 -27.63
C GLY A 52 -31.63 13.72 -28.91
N ILE A 53 -31.94 14.29 -30.11
CA ILE A 53 -31.45 13.77 -31.37
C ILE A 53 -29.93 13.93 -31.50
N SER A 54 -29.38 15.07 -31.06
CA SER A 54 -27.93 15.31 -31.09
C SER A 54 -27.15 14.34 -30.18
N ILE A 55 -27.67 14.05 -29.00
CA ILE A 55 -27.08 13.05 -28.08
C ILE A 55 -27.17 11.65 -28.69
N GLY A 56 -28.29 11.28 -29.30
CA GLY A 56 -28.48 10.02 -30.00
C GLY A 56 -27.47 9.80 -31.13
N ILE A 57 -27.19 10.83 -31.93
CA ILE A 57 -26.21 10.76 -33.03
C ILE A 57 -24.79 10.59 -32.48
N ILE A 58 -24.44 11.26 -31.39
CA ILE A 58 -23.12 11.12 -30.73
C ILE A 58 -22.95 9.70 -30.22
N ILE A 59 -23.95 9.11 -29.56
CA ILE A 59 -23.91 7.74 -29.07
C ILE A 59 -23.75 6.74 -30.22
N ILE A 60 -24.47 6.90 -31.32
CA ILE A 60 -24.35 6.07 -32.51
C ILE A 60 -22.94 6.19 -33.12
N ALA A 61 -22.39 7.41 -33.22
CA ALA A 61 -21.04 7.62 -33.72
C ALA A 61 -19.98 6.91 -32.83
N ILE A 62 -20.12 6.97 -31.51
CA ILE A 62 -19.24 6.27 -30.57
C ILE A 62 -19.36 4.74 -30.74
N ILE A 63 -20.58 4.21 -30.89
CA ILE A 63 -20.80 2.77 -31.11
C ILE A 63 -20.18 2.33 -32.44
N VAL A 64 -20.33 3.11 -33.51
CA VAL A 64 -19.71 2.80 -34.81
C VAL A 64 -18.19 2.83 -34.74
N ILE A 65 -17.61 3.79 -34.02
CA ILE A 65 -16.14 3.84 -33.79
C ILE A 65 -15.69 2.60 -33.01
N ILE A 66 -16.39 2.20 -31.96
CA ILE A 66 -16.08 0.99 -31.18
C ILE A 66 -16.19 -0.27 -32.06
N VAL A 67 -17.24 -0.38 -32.88
CA VAL A 67 -17.42 -1.53 -33.79
C VAL A 67 -16.34 -1.57 -34.85
N VAL A 68 -15.96 -0.44 -35.45
CA VAL A 68 -14.89 -0.37 -36.47
C VAL A 68 -13.51 -0.67 -35.87
N VAL A 69 -13.27 -0.28 -34.61
CA VAL A 69 -12.02 -0.61 -33.90
C VAL A 69 -11.96 -2.10 -33.54
N VAL A 70 -13.09 -2.70 -33.16
CA VAL A 70 -13.17 -4.14 -32.83
C VAL A 70 -13.09 -5.02 -34.09
N THR A 71 -13.72 -4.66 -35.21
CA THR A 71 -13.70 -5.45 -36.45
C THR A 71 -12.41 -5.37 -37.25
N LYS A 72 -11.59 -4.32 -37.08
CA LYS A 72 -10.25 -4.24 -37.69
C LYS A 72 -9.18 -5.09 -37.01
N LYS A 73 -9.52 -5.79 -35.91
CA LYS A 73 -8.59 -6.56 -35.09
C LYS A 73 -8.46 -8.05 -35.43
N ASP A 74 -9.25 -8.56 -36.38
CA ASP A 74 -9.32 -10.03 -36.64
C ASP A 74 -8.47 -10.55 -37.81
N ASP A 75 -7.66 -9.72 -38.46
CA ASP A 75 -6.81 -10.16 -39.58
C ASP A 75 -5.32 -9.96 -39.29
N LYS A 76 -4.75 -10.65 -38.31
CA LYS A 76 -3.30 -10.99 -38.30
C LYS A 76 -3.05 -12.37 -37.71
N LYS A 77 -2.44 -13.20 -38.59
CA LYS A 77 -2.06 -14.59 -38.45
C LYS A 77 -1.44 -14.98 -37.11
N LYS A 78 -1.87 -16.17 -36.63
CA LYS A 78 -1.21 -16.99 -35.61
C LYS A 78 0.16 -17.46 -36.12
N ASP A 79 1.23 -17.12 -35.40
CA ASP A 79 2.46 -17.89 -35.35
C ASP A 79 2.62 -18.43 -33.92
N ASN A 80 2.59 -19.76 -33.83
CA ASN A 80 2.85 -20.50 -32.59
C ASN A 80 4.37 -20.61 -32.42
N ASN A 81 4.93 -20.07 -31.36
CA ASN A 81 5.84 -20.74 -30.42
C ASN A 81 6.46 -19.76 -29.43
N SER A 82 6.48 -20.24 -28.20
CA SER A 82 7.22 -19.77 -27.04
C SER A 82 6.41 -19.04 -25.96
N SER A 83 6.57 -19.60 -24.81
CA SER A 83 6.08 -19.28 -23.49
C SER A 83 6.57 -17.93 -22.97
N ASP A 84 6.07 -16.82 -23.50
CA ASP A 84 6.24 -15.49 -22.91
C ASP A 84 5.06 -14.62 -23.36
N ASN A 85 3.92 -14.77 -22.70
CA ASN A 85 2.73 -13.95 -22.94
C ASN A 85 2.85 -12.57 -22.30
N TYR A 86 3.80 -11.76 -22.74
CA TYR A 86 3.75 -10.30 -22.57
C TYR A 86 3.28 -9.68 -23.87
N TYR A 87 2.00 -9.39 -24.00
CA TYR A 87 1.51 -8.52 -25.06
C TYR A 87 1.93 -7.08 -24.76
N ILE A 88 3.03 -6.65 -25.35
CA ILE A 88 3.41 -5.24 -25.42
C ILE A 88 2.53 -4.63 -26.51
N SER A 89 1.52 -3.85 -26.12
CA SER A 89 0.81 -2.99 -27.05
C SER A 89 1.65 -1.74 -27.35
N ASP A 90 1.41 -1.16 -28.51
CA ASP A 90 2.13 -0.10 -29.17
C ASP A 90 2.74 0.99 -28.27
N GLU A 91 3.93 1.40 -28.59
CA GLU A 91 4.64 2.53 -28.03
C GLU A 91 3.96 3.84 -28.49
N ILE A 92 3.46 4.66 -27.58
CA ILE A 92 2.90 5.99 -27.88
C ILE A 92 3.91 7.01 -27.41
N CYS A 93 4.41 7.83 -28.35
CA CYS A 93 5.33 8.91 -28.04
C CYS A 93 4.57 10.24 -28.01
N ASP A 94 4.85 11.10 -27.02
CA ASP A 94 4.31 12.45 -26.95
C ASP A 94 5.06 13.43 -27.89
N SER A 95 4.63 14.68 -27.93
CA SER A 95 5.22 15.73 -28.76
C SER A 95 6.68 16.07 -28.40
N ASN A 96 7.23 15.55 -27.32
CA ASN A 96 8.60 15.74 -26.85
C ASN A 96 9.47 14.49 -27.12
N ASN A 97 8.96 13.52 -27.88
CA ASN A 97 9.60 12.23 -28.14
C ASN A 97 9.79 11.36 -26.87
N ILE A 98 8.99 11.57 -25.84
CA ILE A 98 8.92 10.69 -24.68
C ILE A 98 7.95 9.57 -25.03
N CYS A 99 8.45 8.35 -25.12
CA CYS A 99 7.65 7.20 -25.52
C CYS A 99 7.14 6.44 -24.32
N TYR A 100 5.84 6.18 -24.29
CA TYR A 100 5.12 5.45 -23.25
C TYR A 100 4.66 4.11 -23.82
N ARG A 101 4.76 3.05 -23.02
CA ARG A 101 4.17 1.75 -23.34
C ARG A 101 2.85 1.62 -22.61
N LEU A 102 1.76 1.50 -23.35
CA LEU A 102 0.44 1.21 -22.78
C LEU A 102 0.43 -0.23 -22.26
N VAL A 103 0.27 -0.38 -20.96
CA VAL A 103 0.00 -1.68 -20.34
C VAL A 103 -1.52 -1.83 -20.25
N ASN A 104 -2.05 -2.93 -20.79
CA ASN A 104 -3.48 -3.20 -20.72
C ASN A 104 -3.90 -3.29 -19.23
N PRO A 105 -4.78 -2.43 -18.73
CA PRO A 105 -5.17 -2.37 -17.32
C PRO A 105 -5.95 -3.62 -16.84
N ILE A 106 -6.32 -4.51 -17.75
CA ILE A 106 -7.08 -5.75 -17.45
C ILE A 106 -6.14 -6.95 -17.24
N ILE A 107 -4.83 -6.83 -17.55
CA ILE A 107 -3.89 -7.95 -17.35
C ILE A 107 -3.36 -7.87 -15.92
N GLU A 108 -3.53 -8.96 -15.17
CA GLU A 108 -2.90 -9.16 -13.87
C GLU A 108 -1.36 -9.14 -14.03
N HIS A 109 -0.73 -8.10 -13.52
CA HIS A 109 0.72 -7.89 -13.62
C HIS A 109 1.46 -8.46 -12.42
N TYR A 110 1.49 -9.78 -12.28
CA TYR A 110 2.35 -10.40 -11.26
C TYR A 110 3.79 -10.49 -11.77
N ILE A 111 4.75 -10.14 -10.91
CA ILE A 111 6.18 -10.21 -11.23
C ILE A 111 6.73 -11.65 -11.18
N PHE A 112 5.88 -12.62 -10.90
CA PHE A 112 6.24 -14.04 -10.78
C PHE A 112 5.16 -14.93 -11.41
N SER A 113 5.52 -16.17 -11.71
CA SER A 113 4.57 -17.18 -12.14
C SER A 113 3.94 -17.89 -10.93
N LEU A 114 2.62 -18.02 -10.93
CA LEU A 114 1.92 -18.79 -9.92
C LEU A 114 2.31 -20.27 -10.02
N SER A 115 2.70 -20.86 -8.89
CA SER A 115 3.02 -22.29 -8.84
C SER A 115 1.78 -23.14 -9.13
N GLU A 116 1.94 -24.22 -9.89
CA GLU A 116 0.87 -25.21 -10.12
C GLU A 116 0.37 -25.86 -8.82
N LYS A 117 1.13 -25.78 -7.73
CA LYS A 117 0.79 -26.29 -6.41
C LYS A 117 -0.01 -25.31 -5.56
N VAL A 118 -0.36 -24.13 -6.09
CA VAL A 118 -0.97 -23.03 -5.36
C VAL A 118 -2.23 -22.55 -6.08
N ASP A 119 -3.28 -22.27 -5.32
CA ASP A 119 -4.43 -21.48 -5.76
C ASP A 119 -4.32 -20.06 -5.20
N ARG A 120 -4.70 -19.06 -6.03
CA ARG A 120 -4.77 -17.66 -5.65
C ARG A 120 -6.19 -17.15 -5.81
N THR A 121 -6.71 -16.47 -4.80
CA THR A 121 -8.04 -15.86 -4.82
C THR A 121 -7.94 -14.41 -4.41
N HIS A 122 -8.45 -13.51 -5.25
CA HIS A 122 -8.56 -12.10 -4.91
C HIS A 122 -9.64 -11.90 -3.84
N VAL A 123 -9.32 -11.13 -2.79
CA VAL A 123 -10.19 -10.92 -1.62
C VAL A 123 -10.26 -9.45 -1.23
N ARG A 124 -11.35 -9.06 -0.57
CA ARG A 124 -11.54 -7.73 -0.01
C ARG A 124 -12.07 -7.83 1.41
N TYR A 125 -11.54 -7.02 2.29
CA TYR A 125 -11.95 -6.92 3.69
C TYR A 125 -11.77 -5.48 4.17
N LYS A 126 -12.22 -5.15 5.37
CA LYS A 126 -12.11 -3.79 5.90
C LYS A 126 -11.20 -3.76 7.11
N ASN A 127 -10.40 -2.71 7.22
CA ASN A 127 -9.71 -2.38 8.45
C ASN A 127 -10.65 -1.66 9.44
N ARG A 128 -10.21 -1.40 10.67
CA ARG A 128 -11.03 -0.73 11.71
C ARG A 128 -11.45 0.69 11.36
N TYR A 129 -10.79 1.33 10.39
CA TYR A 129 -11.18 2.64 9.89
C TYR A 129 -12.25 2.57 8.79
N GLY A 130 -12.68 1.36 8.41
CA GLY A 130 -13.65 1.13 7.35
C GLY A 130 -13.07 1.21 5.94
N ILE A 131 -11.75 1.36 5.81
CA ILE A 131 -11.07 1.34 4.52
C ILE A 131 -11.10 -0.10 3.99
N GLU A 132 -11.52 -0.27 2.74
CA GLU A 132 -11.49 -1.56 2.06
C GLU A 132 -10.06 -1.91 1.65
N ILE A 133 -9.59 -3.06 2.09
CA ILE A 133 -8.27 -3.59 1.77
C ILE A 133 -8.43 -4.67 0.69
N ALA A 134 -7.65 -4.53 -0.38
CA ALA A 134 -7.52 -5.53 -1.43
C ALA A 134 -6.36 -6.47 -1.10
N GLY A 135 -6.60 -7.76 -1.19
CA GLY A 135 -5.59 -8.78 -0.93
C GLY A 135 -5.71 -9.96 -1.88
N ASP A 136 -4.65 -10.75 -1.94
CA ASP A 136 -4.62 -12.04 -2.60
C ASP A 136 -4.37 -13.13 -1.56
N LEU A 137 -5.31 -14.05 -1.48
CA LEU A 137 -5.23 -15.23 -0.62
C LEU A 137 -4.62 -16.38 -1.42
N TYR A 138 -3.47 -16.85 -0.98
CA TYR A 138 -2.76 -18.00 -1.54
C TYR A 138 -2.97 -19.21 -0.66
N THR A 139 -3.40 -20.31 -1.27
CA THR A 139 -3.67 -21.58 -0.59
C THR A 139 -2.95 -22.73 -1.29
N PRO A 140 -2.61 -23.81 -0.59
CA PRO A 140 -2.21 -25.05 -1.25
C PRO A 140 -3.25 -25.48 -2.29
N LYS A 141 -2.80 -26.02 -3.41
CA LYS A 141 -3.69 -26.56 -4.47
C LYS A 141 -4.60 -27.63 -3.89
N ASN A 142 -5.88 -27.60 -4.26
CA ASN A 142 -6.88 -28.54 -3.76
C ASN A 142 -6.99 -28.56 -2.22
N LEU A 143 -7.02 -27.37 -1.62
CA LEU A 143 -7.12 -27.20 -0.16
C LEU A 143 -8.24 -28.04 0.44
N ASP A 144 -7.89 -28.89 1.41
CA ASP A 144 -8.87 -29.62 2.22
C ASP A 144 -9.40 -28.75 3.36
N THR A 145 -10.54 -28.08 3.13
CA THR A 145 -11.14 -27.16 4.12
C THR A 145 -11.69 -27.84 5.37
N SER A 146 -11.62 -29.19 5.48
CA SER A 146 -11.90 -29.92 6.72
C SER A 146 -10.73 -29.89 7.70
N LYS A 147 -9.54 -29.54 7.24
CA LYS A 147 -8.32 -29.38 8.04
C LYS A 147 -8.12 -27.94 8.46
N ILE A 148 -7.31 -27.76 9.49
CA ILE A 148 -6.93 -26.46 10.03
C ILE A 148 -5.48 -26.15 9.65
N TYR A 149 -5.24 -24.94 9.16
CA TYR A 149 -3.95 -24.48 8.65
C TYR A 149 -3.44 -23.27 9.41
N ARG A 150 -2.13 -23.17 9.54
CA ARG A 150 -1.43 -21.96 9.98
C ARG A 150 -1.49 -20.91 8.87
N ALA A 151 -1.50 -19.65 9.25
CA ALA A 151 -1.61 -18.57 8.26
C ALA A 151 -0.54 -17.49 8.45
N ILE A 152 -0.24 -16.76 7.37
CA ILE A 152 0.75 -15.70 7.35
C ILE A 152 0.17 -14.51 6.56
N VAL A 153 0.24 -13.31 7.15
CA VAL A 153 -0.04 -12.05 6.46
C VAL A 153 1.26 -11.41 5.98
N VAL A 154 1.30 -10.91 4.74
CA VAL A 154 2.52 -10.38 4.11
C VAL A 154 2.26 -8.98 3.56
N GLY A 155 3.02 -7.99 4.04
CA GLY A 155 2.94 -6.60 3.60
C GLY A 155 4.07 -6.20 2.63
N PRO A 156 3.78 -5.32 1.65
CA PRO A 156 4.71 -4.92 0.61
C PRO A 156 5.75 -3.88 1.06
N PRO A 157 6.78 -3.66 0.26
CA PRO A 157 7.61 -2.47 0.36
C PRO A 157 6.80 -1.17 0.28
N PHE A 158 7.40 -0.04 0.69
CA PHE A 158 6.77 1.28 0.58
C PHE A 158 6.36 1.58 -0.88
N GLY A 159 5.08 1.90 -1.07
CA GLY A 159 4.52 2.12 -2.41
C GLY A 159 4.44 0.88 -3.29
N GLY A 160 4.80 -0.30 -2.77
CA GLY A 160 4.62 -1.58 -3.44
C GLY A 160 3.19 -2.10 -3.36
N VAL A 161 2.91 -3.16 -4.11
CA VAL A 161 1.59 -3.79 -4.20
C VAL A 161 1.67 -5.31 -4.02
N LYS A 162 0.52 -5.95 -3.77
CA LYS A 162 0.38 -7.38 -3.49
C LYS A 162 0.90 -8.29 -4.62
N GLU A 163 0.90 -7.80 -5.86
CA GLU A 163 1.39 -8.52 -7.04
C GLU A 163 2.92 -8.60 -7.14
N GLN A 164 3.62 -7.86 -6.29
CA GLN A 164 5.08 -7.83 -6.21
C GLN A 164 5.60 -8.76 -5.10
N GLY A 165 6.51 -8.28 -4.24
CA GLY A 165 7.12 -9.06 -3.17
C GLY A 165 6.15 -9.90 -2.34
N PRO A 166 5.01 -9.36 -1.85
CA PRO A 166 4.05 -10.16 -1.08
C PRO A 166 3.59 -11.41 -1.82
N GLY A 167 3.29 -11.28 -3.12
CA GLY A 167 2.87 -12.41 -3.94
C GLY A 167 3.97 -13.46 -4.09
N VAL A 168 5.24 -13.04 -4.27
CA VAL A 168 6.39 -13.96 -4.31
C VAL A 168 6.47 -14.78 -3.01
N TYR A 169 6.41 -14.11 -1.85
CA TYR A 169 6.47 -14.78 -0.56
C TYR A 169 5.27 -15.70 -0.33
N CYS A 170 4.07 -15.23 -0.59
CA CYS A 170 2.84 -16.01 -0.44
C CYS A 170 2.84 -17.25 -1.35
N ASN A 171 3.25 -17.11 -2.61
CA ASN A 171 3.35 -18.23 -3.56
C ASN A 171 4.33 -19.31 -3.07
N GLN A 172 5.45 -18.93 -2.46
CA GLN A 172 6.44 -19.86 -1.92
C GLN A 172 5.99 -20.55 -0.63
N LEU A 173 5.31 -19.83 0.27
CA LEU A 173 4.87 -20.36 1.54
C LEU A 173 3.61 -21.22 1.42
N ALA A 174 2.71 -20.91 0.48
CA ALA A 174 1.55 -21.74 0.20
C ALA A 174 1.94 -23.13 -0.32
N GLN A 175 3.05 -23.26 -1.09
CA GLN A 175 3.60 -24.55 -1.48
C GLN A 175 4.09 -25.39 -0.27
N ARG A 176 4.27 -24.76 0.89
CA ARG A 176 4.70 -25.37 2.15
C ARG A 176 3.55 -25.49 3.18
N ASN A 177 2.31 -25.52 2.68
CA ASN A 177 1.07 -25.69 3.45
C ASN A 177 0.72 -24.55 4.43
N PHE A 178 1.13 -23.31 4.16
CA PHE A 178 0.59 -22.14 4.83
C PHE A 178 -0.55 -21.52 4.01
N ILE A 179 -1.54 -20.96 4.71
CA ILE A 179 -2.49 -20.02 4.09
C ILE A 179 -1.83 -18.63 4.14
N CYS A 180 -1.61 -18.00 3.00
CA CYS A 180 -0.90 -16.73 2.96
C CYS A 180 -1.78 -15.63 2.35
N LEU A 181 -1.76 -14.45 2.97
CA LEU A 181 -2.46 -13.25 2.51
C LEU A 181 -1.45 -12.15 2.20
N GLY A 182 -1.28 -11.83 0.91
CA GLY A 182 -0.60 -10.61 0.47
C GLY A 182 -1.63 -9.50 0.28
N PHE A 183 -1.35 -8.27 0.70
CA PHE A 183 -2.31 -7.18 0.60
C PHE A 183 -1.69 -5.89 0.05
N ASP A 184 -2.56 -5.02 -0.50
CA ASP A 184 -2.24 -3.63 -0.79
C ASP A 184 -2.51 -2.79 0.45
N PRO A 185 -1.58 -1.94 0.92
CA PRO A 185 -1.86 -1.04 2.03
C PRO A 185 -3.00 -0.07 1.71
N SER A 186 -3.69 0.41 2.73
CA SER A 186 -4.65 1.51 2.62
C SER A 186 -4.10 2.62 1.73
N PHE A 187 -4.95 3.22 0.90
CA PHE A 187 -4.63 4.30 -0.07
C PHE A 187 -3.77 3.87 -1.26
N ASN A 188 -3.27 2.64 -1.32
CA ASN A 188 -2.36 2.15 -2.36
C ASN A 188 -2.96 0.98 -3.13
N GLY A 189 -2.40 0.68 -4.30
CA GLY A 189 -2.83 -0.44 -5.12
C GLY A 189 -4.32 -0.42 -5.42
N GLU A 190 -5.00 -1.53 -5.16
CA GLU A 190 -6.46 -1.68 -5.29
C GLU A 190 -7.21 -1.45 -3.97
N SER A 191 -6.51 -1.21 -2.87
CA SER A 191 -7.14 -0.85 -1.60
C SER A 191 -7.76 0.53 -1.66
N GLY A 192 -8.80 0.74 -0.87
CA GLY A 192 -9.54 2.00 -0.78
C GLY A 192 -8.78 3.09 -0.03
N GLY A 193 -9.49 4.18 0.20
CA GLY A 193 -9.00 5.36 0.91
C GLY A 193 -8.73 6.55 -0.02
N GLU A 194 -9.09 7.74 0.46
CA GLU A 194 -8.90 9.03 -0.18
C GLU A 194 -8.14 9.96 0.79
N PHE A 195 -7.17 10.74 0.34
CA PHE A 195 -6.63 10.77 -1.01
C PHE A 195 -5.78 9.54 -1.29
N ARG A 196 -5.48 9.24 -2.60
CA ARG A 196 -4.61 8.11 -2.96
C ARG A 196 -3.17 8.39 -2.52
N HIS A 197 -2.42 7.30 -2.31
CA HIS A 197 -1.00 7.34 -1.93
C HIS A 197 -0.69 8.13 -0.66
N VAL A 198 -1.67 8.28 0.24
CA VAL A 198 -1.38 8.71 1.62
C VAL A 198 -0.56 7.64 2.30
N ALA A 199 0.51 8.03 2.99
CA ALA A 199 1.27 7.12 3.83
C ALA A 199 1.04 7.45 5.31
N SER A 200 0.69 6.42 6.07
CA SER A 200 0.46 6.53 7.51
C SER A 200 0.96 5.27 8.21
N SER A 201 1.95 5.43 9.09
CA SER A 201 2.53 4.29 9.83
C SER A 201 1.49 3.60 10.72
N ASP A 202 0.56 4.34 11.33
CA ASP A 202 -0.52 3.79 12.16
C ASP A 202 -1.50 2.97 11.31
N ILE A 203 -1.94 3.52 10.18
CA ILE A 203 -2.90 2.84 9.30
C ILE A 203 -2.27 1.61 8.65
N PHE A 204 -1.00 1.70 8.23
CA PHE A 204 -0.31 0.55 7.63
C PHE A 204 -0.02 -0.57 8.64
N ALA A 205 0.24 -0.23 9.91
CA ALA A 205 0.29 -1.22 10.98
C ALA A 205 -1.09 -1.85 11.23
N GLU A 206 -2.16 -1.05 11.20
CA GLU A 206 -3.54 -1.55 11.31
C GLU A 206 -3.92 -2.49 10.17
N ASP A 207 -3.46 -2.24 8.93
CA ASP A 207 -3.77 -3.10 7.79
C ASP A 207 -3.26 -4.54 7.98
N PHE A 208 -2.15 -4.73 8.73
CA PHE A 208 -1.70 -6.06 9.16
C PHE A 208 -2.69 -6.70 10.15
N SER A 209 -3.18 -5.96 11.13
CA SER A 209 -4.17 -6.45 12.08
C SER A 209 -5.49 -6.80 11.39
N ALA A 210 -5.91 -6.02 10.42
CA ALA A 210 -7.07 -6.30 9.59
C ALA A 210 -6.88 -7.57 8.73
N GLY A 211 -5.66 -7.80 8.22
CA GLY A 211 -5.29 -9.06 7.55
C GLY A 211 -5.40 -10.26 8.49
N VAL A 212 -5.01 -10.10 9.76
CA VAL A 212 -5.19 -11.13 10.81
C VAL A 212 -6.67 -11.37 11.11
N ASP A 213 -7.51 -10.31 11.15
CA ASP A 213 -8.97 -10.44 11.30
C ASP A 213 -9.55 -11.28 10.16
N TYR A 214 -9.18 -10.94 8.91
CA TYR A 214 -9.64 -11.67 7.73
C TYR A 214 -9.22 -13.13 7.76
N LEU A 215 -7.93 -13.42 7.96
CA LEU A 215 -7.42 -14.79 8.06
C LEU A 215 -8.11 -15.58 9.18
N GLY A 216 -8.26 -14.96 10.36
CA GLY A 216 -8.94 -15.57 11.51
C GLY A 216 -10.44 -15.80 11.33
N SER A 217 -11.07 -15.20 10.31
CA SER A 217 -12.48 -15.44 9.94
C SER A 217 -12.67 -16.71 9.10
N LEU A 218 -11.60 -17.20 8.45
CA LEU A 218 -11.63 -18.39 7.61
C LEU A 218 -11.70 -19.65 8.48
N LYS A 219 -12.70 -20.52 8.25
CA LYS A 219 -12.95 -21.69 9.08
C LYS A 219 -11.81 -22.72 9.09
N TYR A 220 -10.98 -22.72 8.07
CA TYR A 220 -9.83 -23.61 7.93
C TYR A 220 -8.50 -22.97 8.36
N VAL A 221 -8.54 -21.79 8.98
CA VAL A 221 -7.36 -21.13 9.54
C VAL A 221 -7.37 -21.24 11.06
N ASP A 222 -6.23 -21.64 11.63
CA ASP A 222 -6.00 -21.56 13.07
C ASP A 222 -5.72 -20.11 13.48
N ARG A 223 -6.74 -19.46 14.03
CA ARG A 223 -6.63 -18.06 14.50
C ARG A 223 -5.65 -17.84 15.65
N ASN A 224 -5.18 -18.93 16.29
CA ASN A 224 -4.15 -18.87 17.32
C ASN A 224 -2.74 -19.04 16.75
N ASN A 225 -2.61 -19.34 15.46
CA ASN A 225 -1.34 -19.63 14.79
C ASN A 225 -1.23 -18.80 13.49
N ILE A 226 -1.29 -17.47 13.64
CA ILE A 226 -1.11 -16.51 12.54
C ILE A 226 0.22 -15.77 12.74
N GLY A 227 1.09 -15.81 11.72
CA GLY A 227 2.33 -15.07 11.64
C GLY A 227 2.24 -13.87 10.71
N GLY A 228 3.28 -13.05 10.69
CA GLY A 228 3.36 -11.92 9.76
C GLY A 228 4.75 -11.73 9.17
N ILE A 229 4.79 -11.27 7.92
CA ILE A 229 6.01 -10.89 7.21
C ILE A 229 5.88 -9.46 6.74
N GLY A 230 6.89 -8.63 7.01
CA GLY A 230 7.01 -7.29 6.45
C GLY A 230 8.26 -7.16 5.59
N ILE A 231 8.07 -6.73 4.33
CA ILE A 231 9.16 -6.51 3.39
C ILE A 231 9.48 -5.02 3.35
N CYS A 232 10.74 -4.63 3.46
CA CYS A 232 11.19 -3.23 3.44
C CYS A 232 10.49 -2.39 4.54
N ALA A 233 9.79 -1.33 4.21
CA ALA A 233 9.03 -0.49 5.15
C ALA A 233 7.98 -1.28 5.96
N SER A 234 7.35 -2.26 5.33
CA SER A 234 6.42 -3.14 6.03
C SER A 234 7.08 -3.95 7.16
N GLY A 235 8.41 -4.09 7.14
CA GLY A 235 9.16 -4.64 8.28
C GLY A 235 8.96 -3.81 9.55
N GLY A 236 9.00 -2.48 9.43
CA GLY A 236 8.66 -1.58 10.53
C GLY A 236 7.16 -1.65 10.91
N PHE A 237 6.27 -1.64 9.92
CA PHE A 237 4.82 -1.64 10.18
C PHE A 237 4.33 -2.93 10.84
N ILE A 238 4.84 -4.10 10.43
CA ILE A 238 4.48 -5.37 11.09
C ILE A 238 4.99 -5.45 12.53
N LEU A 239 6.18 -4.88 12.83
CA LEU A 239 6.67 -4.78 14.19
C LEU A 239 5.80 -3.86 15.04
N GLY A 240 5.37 -2.72 14.48
CA GLY A 240 4.39 -1.83 15.10
C GLY A 240 3.08 -2.55 15.41
N ALA A 241 2.50 -3.25 14.43
CA ALA A 241 1.30 -4.07 14.61
C ALA A 241 1.50 -5.14 15.70
N ALA A 242 2.57 -5.94 15.60
CA ALA A 242 2.83 -7.02 16.54
C ALA A 242 3.08 -6.52 17.97
N SER A 243 3.57 -5.29 18.16
CA SER A 243 3.81 -4.72 19.48
C SER A 243 2.51 -4.54 20.30
N ILE A 244 1.38 -4.36 19.61
CA ILE A 244 0.06 -4.13 20.21
C ILE A 244 -0.95 -5.25 19.93
N ASP A 245 -0.77 -6.02 18.86
CA ASP A 245 -1.67 -7.13 18.48
C ASP A 245 -1.04 -8.50 18.81
N LYS A 246 -1.49 -9.11 19.91
CA LYS A 246 -1.00 -10.42 20.38
C LYS A 246 -1.45 -11.61 19.52
N ARG A 247 -2.32 -11.40 18.55
CA ARG A 247 -2.77 -12.46 17.62
C ARG A 247 -1.70 -12.77 16.58
N ILE A 248 -0.77 -11.83 16.33
CA ILE A 248 0.43 -12.06 15.51
C ILE A 248 1.43 -12.83 16.37
N LYS A 249 1.61 -14.12 16.12
CA LYS A 249 2.35 -15.04 16.99
C LYS A 249 3.84 -15.12 16.71
N ALA A 250 4.24 -14.87 15.47
CA ALA A 250 5.63 -14.85 15.04
C ALA A 250 5.81 -13.82 13.92
N VAL A 251 6.94 -13.13 13.90
CA VAL A 251 7.19 -12.03 12.95
C VAL A 251 8.47 -12.29 12.19
N VAL A 252 8.43 -12.09 10.88
CA VAL A 252 9.61 -12.02 10.02
C VAL A 252 9.68 -10.63 9.40
N THR A 253 10.85 -10.01 9.42
CA THR A 253 11.16 -8.82 8.64
C THR A 253 12.17 -9.17 7.56
N SER A 254 11.98 -8.71 6.34
CA SER A 254 12.89 -8.92 5.23
C SER A 254 13.34 -7.60 4.65
N ALA A 255 14.66 -7.36 4.63
CA ALA A 255 15.27 -6.09 4.19
C ALA A 255 14.59 -4.85 4.80
N MET A 256 14.28 -4.90 6.10
CA MET A 256 13.41 -3.91 6.74
C MET A 256 13.95 -2.48 6.69
N TYR A 257 13.00 -1.53 6.66
CA TYR A 257 13.22 -0.13 6.97
C TYR A 257 12.40 0.29 8.19
N ASP A 258 12.98 1.17 8.99
CA ASP A 258 12.28 1.96 10.00
C ASP A 258 12.12 3.39 9.44
N ILE A 259 11.10 3.60 8.59
CA ILE A 259 10.91 4.88 7.89
C ILE A 259 10.80 6.06 8.86
N PRO A 260 10.07 5.98 9.99
CA PRO A 260 10.04 7.05 10.97
C PRO A 260 11.41 7.48 11.51
N SER A 261 12.40 6.59 11.53
CA SER A 261 13.74 6.91 12.03
C SER A 261 14.48 7.94 11.17
N PHE A 262 14.13 8.07 9.90
CA PHE A 262 14.74 9.11 9.04
C PHE A 262 14.50 10.53 9.54
N GLY A 263 13.35 10.79 10.20
CA GLY A 263 13.09 12.08 10.84
C GLY A 263 13.68 12.21 12.22
N ASN A 264 13.76 11.11 12.98
CA ASN A 264 14.21 11.11 14.37
C ASN A 264 15.73 11.28 14.52
N ASP A 265 16.52 10.92 13.49
CA ASP A 265 17.98 11.05 13.49
C ASP A 265 18.44 12.43 12.96
N ALA A 266 17.51 13.33 12.56
CA ALA A 266 17.80 14.69 12.15
C ALA A 266 18.18 15.55 13.35
N ASP A 267 19.13 16.49 13.16
CA ASP A 267 19.39 17.51 14.15
C ASP A 267 18.20 18.49 14.31
N ASP A 268 18.15 19.23 15.41
CA ASP A 268 17.04 20.12 15.74
C ASP A 268 16.76 21.15 14.63
N SER A 269 17.77 21.66 13.94
CA SER A 269 17.61 22.66 12.89
C SER A 269 16.96 22.05 11.64
N THR A 270 17.40 20.86 11.26
CA THR A 270 16.83 20.10 10.16
C THR A 270 15.39 19.69 10.48
N TRP A 271 15.12 19.25 11.71
CA TRP A 271 13.76 18.92 12.15
C TRP A 271 12.84 20.15 12.07
N GLN A 272 13.24 21.30 12.62
CA GLN A 272 12.44 22.52 12.59
C GLN A 272 12.18 23.00 11.15
N SER A 273 13.17 22.92 10.28
CA SER A 273 13.01 23.25 8.86
C SER A 273 12.01 22.31 8.19
N THR A 274 12.12 21.01 8.44
CA THR A 274 11.21 19.99 7.87
C THR A 274 9.76 20.25 8.27
N ILE A 275 9.47 20.42 9.57
CA ILE A 275 8.09 20.64 10.02
C ILE A 275 7.53 21.99 9.57
N THR A 276 8.38 23.02 9.38
CA THR A 276 7.97 24.31 8.81
C THR A 276 7.55 24.14 7.35
N ASN A 277 8.38 23.48 6.54
CA ASN A 277 8.08 23.21 5.14
C ASN A 277 6.81 22.37 4.96
N LEU A 278 6.63 21.37 5.83
CA LEU A 278 5.41 20.54 5.83
C LEU A 278 4.16 21.34 6.19
N ALA A 279 4.27 22.28 7.15
CA ALA A 279 3.14 23.15 7.50
C ALA A 279 2.75 24.06 6.33
N GLU A 280 3.74 24.66 5.65
CA GLU A 280 3.50 25.45 4.43
C GLU A 280 2.91 24.62 3.29
N GLN A 281 3.42 23.40 3.10
CA GLN A 281 2.88 22.49 2.09
C GLN A 281 1.42 22.13 2.37
N ARG A 282 1.07 21.90 3.64
CA ARG A 282 -0.31 21.61 4.02
C ARG A 282 -1.26 22.78 3.71
N LEU A 283 -0.82 24.03 3.87
CA LEU A 283 -1.61 25.20 3.46
C LEU A 283 -1.81 25.22 1.94
N LYS A 284 -0.77 24.94 1.15
CA LYS A 284 -0.88 24.84 -0.32
C LYS A 284 -1.85 23.74 -0.74
N ASP A 285 -1.83 22.58 -0.07
CA ASP A 285 -2.75 21.48 -0.34
C ASP A 285 -4.21 21.89 -0.09
N VAL A 286 -4.48 22.66 0.99
CA VAL A 286 -5.81 23.21 1.28
C VAL A 286 -6.25 24.21 0.21
N ASP A 287 -5.38 25.14 -0.18
CA ASP A 287 -5.67 26.15 -1.20
C ASP A 287 -5.95 25.51 -2.58
N ASN A 288 -5.26 24.43 -2.90
CA ASN A 288 -5.43 23.68 -4.14
C ASN A 288 -6.66 22.74 -4.12
N GLY A 289 -7.14 22.36 -2.92
CA GLY A 289 -8.22 21.39 -2.75
C GLY A 289 -7.79 19.92 -2.95
N TYR A 290 -6.48 19.66 -3.12
CA TYR A 290 -5.89 18.31 -3.24
C TYR A 290 -4.43 18.32 -2.77
N PRO A 291 -3.90 17.16 -2.33
CA PRO A 291 -2.53 17.06 -1.84
C PRO A 291 -1.51 17.09 -2.98
N SER A 292 -0.35 17.66 -2.71
CA SER A 292 0.85 17.49 -3.53
C SER A 292 1.48 16.12 -3.28
N TYR A 293 2.15 15.59 -4.29
CA TYR A 293 2.79 14.27 -4.22
C TYR A 293 4.30 14.38 -4.34
N THR A 294 5.01 13.57 -3.56
CA THR A 294 6.44 13.36 -3.74
C THR A 294 6.70 12.76 -5.12
N PRO A 295 7.83 13.08 -5.78
CA PRO A 295 8.18 12.42 -7.03
C PRO A 295 8.21 10.90 -6.84
N SER A 296 7.60 10.16 -7.74
CA SER A 296 7.79 8.71 -7.77
C SER A 296 9.16 8.39 -8.37
N TYR A 297 9.76 7.26 -7.99
CA TYR A 297 11.09 6.87 -8.47
C TYR A 297 11.20 6.69 -9.99
N TRP A 298 10.05 6.56 -10.66
CA TRP A 298 9.95 6.21 -12.08
C TRP A 298 8.94 7.01 -12.88
N ALA A 299 8.25 7.98 -12.28
CA ALA A 299 7.33 8.86 -13.00
C ALA A 299 7.74 10.31 -12.84
N ASP A 300 8.11 10.97 -13.96
CA ASP A 300 8.14 12.42 -14.03
C ASP A 300 6.69 12.93 -14.05
N LYS A 301 6.30 13.55 -12.95
CA LYS A 301 5.21 14.53 -12.72
C LYS A 301 3.78 14.23 -13.19
N GLU A 302 3.54 13.41 -14.19
CA GLU A 302 2.18 13.05 -14.63
C GLU A 302 2.07 11.53 -14.72
N TYR A 303 1.64 10.94 -13.61
CA TYR A 303 1.40 9.51 -13.55
C TYR A 303 0.05 9.19 -14.18
N ASN A 304 0.07 8.65 -15.39
CA ASN A 304 -1.10 8.00 -15.99
C ASN A 304 -1.05 6.50 -15.71
N ILE A 305 -2.06 6.00 -14.99
CA ILE A 305 -2.23 4.57 -14.74
C ILE A 305 -2.13 3.81 -16.08
N GLY A 306 -1.19 2.89 -16.17
CA GLY A 306 -1.00 2.05 -17.37
C GLY A 306 0.17 2.43 -18.27
N GLN A 307 0.98 3.43 -17.89
CA GLN A 307 2.20 3.77 -18.61
C GLN A 307 3.43 3.22 -17.87
N ILE A 308 4.32 2.51 -18.57
CA ILE A 308 5.66 2.20 -18.06
C ILE A 308 6.52 3.42 -18.38
N PRO A 309 7.01 4.16 -17.39
CA PRO A 309 7.90 5.28 -17.65
C PRO A 309 9.19 4.80 -18.34
N PRO A 310 9.83 5.66 -19.13
CA PRO A 310 11.16 5.34 -19.65
C PRO A 310 12.10 5.08 -18.47
N PRO A 311 13.08 4.19 -18.60
CA PRO A 311 14.02 3.92 -17.53
C PRO A 311 14.66 5.26 -17.11
N PRO A 312 14.65 5.58 -15.81
CA PRO A 312 15.21 6.82 -15.32
C PRO A 312 16.69 6.88 -15.64
N LYS A 313 17.21 8.09 -15.87
CA LYS A 313 18.65 8.31 -16.01
C LYS A 313 19.37 7.79 -14.76
N GLU A 314 20.55 7.20 -14.96
CA GLU A 314 21.41 6.82 -13.84
C GLU A 314 21.56 7.99 -12.86
N ASN A 315 21.37 7.68 -11.58
CA ASN A 315 21.57 8.62 -10.49
C ASN A 315 22.94 8.37 -9.86
N THR A 316 23.51 9.39 -9.23
CA THR A 316 24.73 9.27 -8.45
C THR A 316 24.53 8.46 -7.15
N ASP A 317 23.29 8.34 -6.66
CA ASP A 317 22.95 7.51 -5.51
C ASP A 317 22.77 6.03 -5.96
N PRO A 318 23.64 5.11 -5.50
CA PRO A 318 23.53 3.69 -5.82
C PRO A 318 22.21 3.06 -5.37
N ASN A 319 21.64 3.53 -4.24
CA ASN A 319 20.39 3.01 -3.70
C ASN A 319 19.22 3.37 -4.62
N TYR A 320 19.22 4.60 -5.14
CA TYR A 320 18.23 5.03 -6.13
C TYR A 320 18.29 4.16 -7.40
N ASN A 321 19.48 3.85 -7.89
CA ASN A 321 19.68 2.98 -9.04
C ASN A 321 19.19 1.55 -8.74
N GLU A 322 19.42 1.03 -7.54
CA GLU A 322 18.93 -0.27 -7.13
C GLU A 322 17.39 -0.33 -7.18
N TRP A 323 16.68 0.65 -6.63
CA TRP A 323 15.21 0.72 -6.69
C TRP A 323 14.71 0.87 -8.14
N ASN A 324 15.38 1.67 -8.97
CA ASN A 324 15.02 1.82 -10.38
C ASN A 324 15.15 0.51 -11.15
N THR A 325 16.16 -0.32 -10.86
CA THR A 325 16.31 -1.64 -11.52
C THR A 325 15.15 -2.57 -11.23
N PHE A 326 14.46 -2.39 -10.13
CA PHE A 326 13.24 -3.14 -9.81
C PHE A 326 12.00 -2.46 -10.36
N TYR A 327 11.67 -1.28 -9.85
CA TYR A 327 10.37 -0.64 -10.10
C TYR A 327 10.19 -0.08 -11.51
N ALA A 328 11.26 0.35 -12.18
CA ALA A 328 11.23 0.93 -13.53
C ALA A 328 11.62 -0.06 -14.64
N THR A 329 11.73 -1.35 -14.34
CA THR A 329 12.09 -2.38 -15.31
C THR A 329 11.11 -3.56 -15.27
N LYS A 330 11.24 -4.49 -16.21
CA LYS A 330 10.44 -5.73 -16.23
C LYS A 330 10.57 -6.59 -14.97
N ARG A 331 11.62 -6.38 -14.16
CA ARG A 331 11.88 -7.16 -12.95
C ARG A 331 10.73 -7.00 -11.94
N GLY A 332 10.32 -5.78 -11.67
CA GLY A 332 9.36 -5.52 -10.60
C GLY A 332 8.33 -4.44 -10.92
N HIS A 333 8.35 -3.86 -12.13
CA HIS A 333 7.39 -2.81 -12.48
C HIS A 333 5.95 -3.28 -12.34
N HIS A 334 5.13 -2.44 -11.70
CA HIS A 334 3.68 -2.62 -11.61
C HIS A 334 2.98 -1.26 -11.73
N PRO A 335 1.91 -1.13 -12.54
CA PRO A 335 1.28 0.18 -12.82
C PRO A 335 0.71 0.86 -11.57
N ARG A 336 0.33 0.13 -10.53
CA ARG A 336 -0.19 0.66 -9.26
C ARG A 336 0.88 0.86 -8.19
N SER A 337 2.13 0.48 -8.46
CA SER A 337 3.25 0.66 -7.53
C SER A 337 4.01 1.93 -7.88
N THR A 338 3.79 3.01 -7.14
CA THR A 338 4.30 4.34 -7.48
C THR A 338 5.55 4.73 -6.70
N GLY A 339 5.77 4.15 -5.52
CA GLY A 339 6.84 4.55 -4.59
C GLY A 339 6.73 5.96 -4.04
N GLY A 340 5.81 6.76 -4.57
CA GLY A 340 5.50 8.10 -4.09
C GLY A 340 4.40 8.11 -3.04
N SER A 341 4.32 9.22 -2.30
CA SER A 341 3.24 9.48 -1.34
C SER A 341 2.81 10.94 -1.41
N THR A 342 1.71 11.29 -0.74
CA THR A 342 1.42 12.72 -0.51
C THR A 342 2.55 13.35 0.31
N GLU A 343 2.94 14.58 0.00
CA GLU A 343 4.01 15.27 0.74
C GLU A 343 3.65 15.43 2.22
N SER A 344 2.37 15.72 2.51
CA SER A 344 1.86 15.82 3.89
C SER A 344 1.90 14.49 4.68
N SER A 345 2.11 13.35 4.03
CA SER A 345 2.30 12.06 4.71
C SER A 345 3.50 12.05 5.66
N GLN A 346 4.48 12.91 5.44
CA GLN A 346 5.65 13.03 6.32
C GLN A 346 5.27 13.37 7.77
N PHE A 347 4.15 14.06 8.00
CA PHE A 347 3.64 14.28 9.37
C PHE A 347 3.36 12.98 10.10
N SER A 348 2.70 12.03 9.43
CA SER A 348 2.38 10.73 10.03
C SER A 348 3.63 9.86 10.16
N LEU A 349 4.46 9.82 9.11
CA LEU A 349 5.67 9.00 9.11
C LEU A 349 6.65 9.45 10.20
N ALA A 350 6.83 10.76 10.40
CA ALA A 350 7.74 11.30 11.41
C ALA A 350 7.22 11.13 12.85
N ASN A 351 5.89 11.17 13.06
CA ASN A 351 5.29 11.21 14.39
C ASN A 351 4.85 9.84 14.93
N PHE A 352 5.04 8.75 14.19
CA PHE A 352 4.63 7.41 14.61
C PHE A 352 5.80 6.43 14.60
N PRO A 353 6.56 6.32 15.70
CA PRO A 353 7.72 5.44 15.78
C PRO A 353 7.29 3.97 15.90
N VAL A 354 7.26 3.27 14.77
CA VAL A 354 6.78 1.87 14.68
C VAL A 354 7.57 0.88 15.54
N THR A 355 8.81 1.19 15.88
CA THR A 355 9.68 0.35 16.72
C THR A 355 9.68 0.71 18.21
N TYR A 356 8.88 1.71 18.63
CA TYR A 356 8.90 2.22 20.01
C TYR A 356 8.58 1.14 21.07
N HIS A 357 7.63 0.26 20.79
CA HIS A 357 7.20 -0.80 21.68
C HIS A 357 7.70 -2.20 21.26
N ILE A 358 8.77 -2.29 20.48
CA ILE A 358 9.29 -3.57 19.98
C ILE A 358 9.62 -4.57 21.10
N ASP A 359 10.04 -4.09 22.26
CA ASP A 359 10.31 -4.90 23.44
C ASP A 359 9.07 -5.62 24.01
N LYS A 360 7.86 -5.16 23.64
CA LYS A 360 6.57 -5.76 24.05
C LYS A 360 6.12 -6.92 23.15
N ILE A 361 6.83 -7.17 22.05
CA ILE A 361 6.58 -8.35 21.22
C ILE A 361 6.98 -9.62 21.98
N SER A 362 8.07 -9.57 22.73
CA SER A 362 8.50 -10.69 23.61
C SER A 362 7.35 -11.17 24.53
N PRO A 363 7.15 -12.48 24.72
CA PRO A 363 8.00 -13.61 24.32
C PRO A 363 7.72 -14.18 22.92
N ARG A 364 7.03 -13.45 22.03
CA ARG A 364 6.78 -13.90 20.66
C ARG A 364 8.04 -13.69 19.82
N PRO A 365 8.42 -14.67 18.97
CA PRO A 365 9.69 -14.67 18.27
C PRO A 365 9.69 -13.69 17.07
N ILE A 366 10.87 -13.11 16.81
CA ILE A 366 11.13 -12.24 15.66
C ILE A 366 12.35 -12.76 14.91
N LEU A 367 12.22 -12.96 13.59
CA LEU A 367 13.32 -13.21 12.67
C LEU A 367 13.57 -11.99 11.80
N PHE A 368 14.76 -11.41 11.91
CA PHE A 368 15.22 -10.31 11.06
C PHE A 368 16.08 -10.89 9.93
N ILE A 369 15.69 -10.64 8.68
CA ILE A 369 16.44 -11.06 7.48
C ILE A 369 16.99 -9.84 6.78
N THR A 370 18.27 -9.86 6.46
CA THR A 370 18.93 -8.79 5.70
C THR A 370 19.98 -9.36 4.75
N GLY A 371 20.27 -8.67 3.66
CA GLY A 371 21.39 -9.02 2.78
C GLY A 371 22.73 -8.53 3.35
N ASP A 372 23.81 -9.23 3.02
CA ASP A 372 25.15 -8.89 3.51
C ASP A 372 25.67 -7.54 2.97
N VAL A 373 25.20 -7.12 1.79
CA VAL A 373 25.51 -5.81 1.19
C VAL A 373 24.28 -4.90 1.05
N ALA A 374 23.14 -5.26 1.66
CA ALA A 374 21.94 -4.45 1.60
C ALA A 374 22.15 -3.09 2.28
N HIS A 375 21.82 -2.00 1.60
CA HIS A 375 21.90 -0.64 2.15
C HIS A 375 21.00 -0.45 3.38
N SER A 376 19.92 -1.24 3.50
CA SER A 376 19.02 -1.23 4.65
C SER A 376 19.50 -2.09 5.83
N LYS A 377 20.63 -2.79 5.73
CA LYS A 377 21.12 -3.72 6.75
C LYS A 377 21.17 -3.11 8.15
N GLN A 378 21.58 -1.84 8.24
CA GLN A 378 21.71 -1.18 9.53
C GLN A 378 20.37 -1.02 10.26
N PHE A 379 19.25 -0.84 9.55
CA PHE A 379 17.92 -0.80 10.18
C PHE A 379 17.58 -2.12 10.84
N SER A 380 17.85 -3.26 10.17
CA SER A 380 17.66 -4.59 10.76
C SER A 380 18.50 -4.78 12.02
N ILE A 381 19.78 -4.39 12.00
CA ILE A 381 20.68 -4.50 13.15
C ILE A 381 20.21 -3.61 14.30
N ASN A 382 19.90 -2.34 14.05
CA ASN A 382 19.45 -1.41 15.07
C ASN A 382 18.16 -1.88 15.74
N THR A 383 17.22 -2.39 14.93
CA THR A 383 15.93 -2.86 15.43
C THR A 383 16.08 -4.20 16.17
N TYR A 384 16.92 -5.12 15.68
CA TYR A 384 17.27 -6.33 16.39
C TYR A 384 17.84 -6.02 17.78
N ASN A 385 18.74 -5.04 17.90
CA ASN A 385 19.33 -4.67 19.19
C ASN A 385 18.30 -4.11 20.18
N LYS A 386 17.25 -3.43 19.73
CA LYS A 386 16.15 -2.92 20.58
C LYS A 386 15.15 -4.01 20.98
N ALA A 387 15.00 -5.07 20.18
CA ALA A 387 14.07 -6.16 20.47
C ALA A 387 14.55 -7.03 21.65
N LYS A 388 13.60 -7.67 22.38
CA LYS A 388 13.88 -8.68 23.40
C LYS A 388 13.76 -10.08 22.81
N ASP A 389 14.39 -11.06 23.50
CA ASP A 389 14.29 -12.47 23.12
C ASP A 389 12.85 -13.01 23.23
N PRO A 390 12.51 -14.02 22.40
CA PRO A 390 13.36 -14.68 21.41
C PRO A 390 13.44 -13.89 20.11
N LYS A 391 14.65 -13.68 19.61
CA LYS A 391 14.94 -12.97 18.36
C LYS A 391 16.12 -13.59 17.63
N GLU A 392 16.10 -13.50 16.32
CA GLU A 392 17.19 -13.98 15.47
C GLU A 392 17.49 -12.96 14.37
N LEU A 393 18.77 -12.78 14.05
CA LEU A 393 19.23 -11.99 12.89
C LEU A 393 19.87 -12.94 11.89
N TYR A 394 19.30 -13.04 10.69
CA TYR A 394 19.78 -13.87 9.60
C TYR A 394 20.31 -13.01 8.47
N GLU A 395 21.61 -13.06 8.24
CA GLU A 395 22.27 -12.33 7.16
C GLU A 395 22.47 -13.25 5.96
N VAL A 396 21.79 -12.95 4.85
CA VAL A 396 21.93 -13.66 3.58
C VAL A 396 23.26 -13.28 2.94
N LYS A 397 24.13 -14.26 2.73
CA LYS A 397 25.48 -14.09 2.16
C LYS A 397 25.47 -14.17 0.64
N GLY A 398 26.54 -13.67 0.00
CA GLY A 398 26.77 -13.78 -1.43
C GLY A 398 26.35 -12.54 -2.23
N ASN A 399 26.69 -11.35 -1.77
CA ASN A 399 26.31 -10.06 -2.36
C ASN A 399 24.79 -9.92 -2.49
N CYS A 400 24.07 -10.24 -1.41
CA CYS A 400 22.65 -10.05 -1.34
C CYS A 400 22.33 -8.59 -1.09
N MET A 401 21.72 -7.92 -2.06
CA MET A 401 21.29 -6.53 -2.00
C MET A 401 19.91 -6.42 -1.35
N HIS A 402 19.46 -5.20 -1.11
CA HIS A 402 18.14 -4.94 -0.54
C HIS A 402 16.99 -5.48 -1.41
N ILE A 403 17.03 -5.15 -2.68
CA ILE A 403 15.99 -5.53 -3.66
C ILE A 403 15.99 -7.03 -3.97
N ASP A 404 17.10 -7.73 -3.82
CA ASP A 404 17.14 -9.18 -4.01
C ASP A 404 16.20 -9.93 -3.05
N LEU A 405 15.94 -9.34 -1.88
CA LEU A 405 15.00 -9.90 -0.92
C LEU A 405 13.52 -9.57 -1.24
N TYR A 406 13.23 -8.96 -2.40
CA TYR A 406 11.86 -8.73 -2.86
C TYR A 406 11.36 -9.87 -3.75
N ASP A 407 12.20 -10.38 -4.65
CA ASP A 407 11.79 -11.24 -5.75
C ASP A 407 12.76 -12.38 -6.10
N ASP A 408 14.03 -12.29 -5.71
CA ASP A 408 15.01 -13.32 -6.05
C ASP A 408 14.84 -14.55 -5.13
N ILE A 409 14.08 -15.53 -5.63
CA ILE A 409 13.79 -16.77 -4.87
C ILE A 409 15.04 -17.62 -4.58
N SER A 410 16.16 -17.36 -5.25
CA SER A 410 17.43 -18.05 -4.99
C SER A 410 18.20 -17.44 -3.81
N LYS A 411 17.90 -16.17 -3.47
CA LYS A 411 18.52 -15.43 -2.37
C LYS A 411 17.61 -15.34 -1.14
N ILE A 412 16.28 -15.19 -1.33
CA ILE A 412 15.34 -15.18 -0.22
C ILE A 412 15.41 -16.53 0.51
N PRO A 413 15.73 -16.56 1.82
CA PRO A 413 15.96 -17.80 2.54
C PRO A 413 14.63 -18.47 2.96
N PHE A 414 13.83 -18.93 1.97
CA PHE A 414 12.51 -19.48 2.22
C PHE A 414 12.50 -20.69 3.15
N ASP A 415 13.54 -21.53 3.13
CA ASP A 415 13.62 -22.66 4.03
C ASP A 415 13.85 -22.22 5.48
N LYS A 416 14.61 -21.12 5.70
CA LYS A 416 14.76 -20.50 7.02
C LYS A 416 13.44 -19.89 7.50
N ILE A 417 12.73 -19.18 6.62
CA ILE A 417 11.42 -18.59 6.92
C ILE A 417 10.41 -19.70 7.27
N TYR A 418 10.40 -20.77 6.48
CA TYR A 418 9.55 -21.94 6.72
C TYR A 418 9.84 -22.55 8.09
N SER A 419 11.10 -22.91 8.37
CA SER A 419 11.49 -23.52 9.64
C SER A 419 11.13 -22.64 10.83
N PHE A 420 11.36 -21.32 10.72
CA PHE A 420 10.99 -20.37 11.77
C PHE A 420 9.49 -20.38 12.07
N PHE A 421 8.63 -20.33 11.06
CA PHE A 421 7.18 -20.39 11.28
C PHE A 421 6.71 -21.78 11.70
N ASP A 422 7.32 -22.86 11.19
CA ASP A 422 6.99 -24.24 11.55
C ASP A 422 7.26 -24.54 13.03
N GLU A 423 8.33 -23.96 13.57
CA GLU A 423 8.70 -24.09 14.98
C GLU A 423 7.84 -23.23 15.91
N ASN A 424 7.33 -22.09 15.45
CA ASN A 424 6.73 -21.05 16.29
C ASN A 424 5.23 -20.86 16.13
N LEU A 425 4.61 -21.45 15.12
CA LEU A 425 3.16 -21.51 14.92
C LEU A 425 2.68 -22.94 15.15
N LYS A 426 2.34 -23.28 16.41
CA LYS A 426 1.96 -24.65 16.84
C LYS A 426 0.55 -24.72 17.41
#